data_e72b3918f0ad08ec12f10f17a3695c52
#
_entry.id   e72b3918f0ad08ec12f10f17a3695c52
#
_cell.length_a   1.000
_cell.length_b   1.000
_cell.length_c   1.000
_cell.angle_alpha   90.00
_cell.angle_beta   90.00
_cell.angle_gamma   90.00
#
_symmetry.space_group_name_H-M   'P 1'
#
loop_
_entity.id
_entity.type
_entity.pdbx_description
1 polymer ?
#
loop_
_entity_poly.entity_id
_entity_poly.type
_entity_poly.pdbx_seq_one_letter_code
_entity_poly.pdbx_strand_id
1 'polypeptide(L)'
;MQVSDSSSRILAGLLEARTGQQLTMSRRWRIETALSSLLRARGIATLDELITILVMGREPALANLVVEALLNNETYFFRDRQPFDLLSTRFLPALAKLRGDRKMLKIWSAGC
;
A
#
# COMPACT_ATOMS: atom_id res chain seq x y z
N MET A 1 -4.64 -21.32 -2.64
CA MET A 1 -5.68 -20.65 -1.83
C MET A 1 -6.65 -19.95 -2.77
N GLN A 2 -7.94 -20.23 -2.63
CA GLN A 2 -8.97 -19.54 -3.40
C GLN A 2 -9.57 -18.42 -2.56
N VAL A 3 -9.76 -17.26 -3.17
CA VAL A 3 -10.40 -16.12 -2.55
C VAL A 3 -11.81 -15.98 -3.12
N SER A 4 -12.82 -16.21 -2.30
CA SER A 4 -14.21 -16.02 -2.70
C SER A 4 -14.57 -14.53 -2.79
N ASP A 5 -15.64 -14.22 -3.53
CA ASP A 5 -16.11 -12.83 -3.64
C ASP A 5 -16.55 -12.26 -2.29
N SER A 6 -17.21 -13.07 -1.46
CA SER A 6 -17.63 -12.67 -0.12
C SER A 6 -16.43 -12.37 0.78
N SER A 7 -15.40 -13.22 0.76
CA SER A 7 -14.16 -12.99 1.51
C SER A 7 -13.44 -11.72 1.07
N SER A 8 -13.35 -11.49 -0.23
CA SER A 8 -12.76 -10.27 -0.79
C SER A 8 -13.49 -9.01 -0.33
N ARG A 9 -14.82 -9.04 -0.30
CA ARG A 9 -15.63 -7.91 0.15
C ARG A 9 -15.44 -7.61 1.62
N ILE A 10 -15.37 -8.64 2.46
CA ILE A 10 -15.14 -8.46 3.90
C ILE A 10 -13.76 -7.85 4.16
N LEU A 11 -12.73 -8.35 3.49
CA LEU A 11 -11.38 -7.82 3.60
C LEU A 11 -11.26 -6.39 3.06
N ALA A 12 -11.90 -6.11 1.93
CA ALA A 12 -11.96 -4.77 1.36
C ALA A 12 -12.66 -3.78 2.30
N GLY A 13 -13.76 -4.19 2.90
CA GLY A 13 -14.48 -3.37 3.88
C GLY A 13 -13.66 -3.10 5.13
N LEU A 14 -12.94 -4.10 5.63
CA LEU A 14 -12.05 -3.95 6.78
C LEU A 14 -10.91 -2.96 6.49
N LEU A 15 -10.28 -3.10 5.34
CA LEU A 15 -9.18 -2.21 4.91
C LEU A 15 -9.68 -0.77 4.76
N GLU A 16 -10.79 -0.57 4.08
CA GLU A 16 -11.37 0.76 3.87
C GLU A 16 -11.79 1.41 5.18
N ALA A 17 -12.44 0.67 6.08
CA ALA A 17 -12.88 1.20 7.36
C ALA A 17 -11.72 1.65 8.25
N ARG A 18 -10.59 0.97 8.19
CA ARG A 18 -9.44 1.27 9.06
C ARG A 18 -8.42 2.22 8.46
N THR A 19 -8.29 2.26 7.13
CA THR A 19 -7.22 3.01 6.47
C THR A 19 -7.70 3.99 5.41
N GLY A 20 -8.95 3.88 4.97
CA GLY A 20 -9.47 4.63 3.84
C GLY A 20 -9.00 4.13 2.47
N GLN A 21 -8.09 3.14 2.43
CA GLN A 21 -7.67 2.54 1.17
C GLN A 21 -8.74 1.62 0.60
N GLN A 22 -8.91 1.66 -0.72
CA GLN A 22 -9.82 0.77 -1.42
C GLN A 22 -9.06 -0.39 -2.06
N LEU A 23 -9.55 -1.59 -1.85
CA LEU A 23 -9.04 -2.79 -2.50
C LEU A 23 -9.82 -3.00 -3.80
N THR A 24 -9.22 -2.62 -4.93
CA THR A 24 -9.86 -2.75 -6.24
C THR A 24 -9.86 -4.19 -6.72
N MET A 25 -10.79 -4.54 -7.61
CA MET A 25 -10.88 -5.89 -8.19
C MET A 25 -9.61 -6.27 -8.94
N SER A 26 -8.91 -5.33 -9.55
CA SER A 26 -7.65 -5.57 -10.23
C SER A 26 -6.51 -5.98 -9.28
N ARG A 27 -6.65 -5.71 -7.99
CA ARG A 27 -5.65 -6.05 -6.97
C ARG A 27 -6.05 -7.26 -6.12
N ARG A 28 -7.07 -7.96 -6.49
CA ARG A 28 -7.56 -9.13 -5.76
C ARG A 28 -6.51 -10.22 -5.57
N TRP A 29 -5.64 -10.41 -6.56
CA TRP A 29 -4.54 -11.36 -6.48
C TRP A 29 -3.56 -11.06 -5.33
N ARG A 30 -3.49 -9.81 -4.90
CA ARG A 30 -2.63 -9.40 -3.78
C ARG A 30 -3.10 -9.98 -2.45
N ILE A 31 -4.39 -10.24 -2.31
CA ILE A 31 -4.95 -10.85 -1.10
C ILE A 31 -4.26 -12.18 -0.83
N GLU A 32 -4.20 -13.04 -1.83
CA GLU A 32 -3.55 -14.36 -1.70
C GLU A 32 -2.07 -14.21 -1.36
N THR A 33 -1.35 -13.38 -2.08
CA THR A 33 0.08 -13.17 -1.87
C THR A 33 0.38 -12.55 -0.51
N ALA A 34 -0.40 -11.55 -0.12
CA ALA A 34 -0.18 -10.83 1.13
C ALA A 34 -0.52 -11.67 2.36
N LEU A 35 -1.59 -12.46 2.28
CA LEU A 35 -2.11 -13.19 3.43
C LEU A 35 -1.57 -14.61 3.55
N SER A 36 -0.97 -15.19 2.51
CA SER A 36 -0.49 -16.57 2.55
C SER A 36 0.57 -16.79 3.64
N SER A 37 1.49 -15.88 3.80
CA SER A 37 2.50 -15.96 4.85
C SER A 37 1.91 -15.80 6.25
N LEU A 38 0.93 -14.91 6.41
CA LEU A 38 0.22 -14.71 7.66
C LEU A 38 -0.58 -15.95 8.08
N LEU A 39 -1.31 -16.54 7.14
CA LEU A 39 -2.04 -17.78 7.38
C LEU A 39 -1.11 -18.91 7.82
N ARG A 40 0.01 -19.05 7.14
CA ARG A 40 1.01 -20.06 7.46
C ARG A 40 1.62 -19.84 8.84
N ALA A 41 1.98 -18.60 9.18
CA ALA A 41 2.57 -18.26 10.48
C ALA A 41 1.60 -18.50 11.64
N ARG A 42 0.28 -18.35 11.42
CA ARG A 42 -0.75 -18.55 12.43
C ARG A 42 -1.35 -19.96 12.45
N GLY A 43 -0.95 -20.84 11.52
CA GLY A 43 -1.51 -22.17 11.43
C GLY A 43 -2.96 -22.22 10.97
N ILE A 44 -3.42 -21.19 10.25
CA ILE A 44 -4.76 -21.08 9.70
C ILE A 44 -4.76 -21.75 8.31
N ALA A 45 -5.64 -22.72 8.09
CA ALA A 45 -5.64 -23.53 6.88
C ALA A 45 -6.26 -22.82 5.68
N THR A 46 -7.32 -22.02 5.89
CA THR A 46 -8.10 -21.41 4.82
C THR A 46 -8.36 -19.93 5.10
N LEU A 47 -8.63 -19.18 4.02
CA LEU A 47 -9.03 -17.78 4.13
C LEU A 47 -10.38 -17.62 4.84
N ASP A 48 -11.32 -18.56 4.60
CA ASP A 48 -12.62 -18.53 5.26
C ASP A 48 -12.52 -18.67 6.77
N GLU A 49 -11.59 -19.48 7.24
CA GLU A 49 -11.29 -19.61 8.67
C GLU A 49 -10.76 -18.29 9.24
N LEU A 50 -9.87 -17.61 8.53
CA LEU A 50 -9.39 -16.28 8.92
C LEU A 50 -10.54 -15.28 9.01
N ILE A 51 -11.41 -15.25 8.01
CA ILE A 51 -12.59 -14.36 7.98
C ILE A 51 -13.48 -14.61 9.19
N THR A 52 -13.72 -15.86 9.51
CA THR A 52 -14.53 -16.25 10.68
C THR A 52 -13.94 -15.69 11.96
N ILE A 53 -12.63 -15.81 12.16
CA ILE A 53 -11.94 -15.27 13.33
C ILE A 53 -12.08 -13.75 13.39
N LEU A 54 -11.92 -13.07 12.25
CA LEU A 54 -12.04 -11.61 12.18
C LEU A 54 -13.45 -11.12 12.49
N VAL A 55 -14.46 -11.78 11.97
CA VAL A 55 -15.88 -11.44 12.19
C VAL A 55 -16.27 -11.64 13.66
N MET A 56 -15.74 -12.65 14.32
CA MET A 56 -15.99 -12.90 15.73
C MET A 56 -15.39 -11.86 16.67
N GLY A 57 -14.40 -11.08 16.17
CA GLY A 57 -13.80 -9.99 16.94
C GLY A 57 -12.99 -10.42 18.16
N ARG A 58 -12.60 -11.67 18.25
CA ARG A 58 -11.87 -12.24 19.39
C ARG A 58 -10.40 -11.89 19.42
N GLU A 59 -9.80 -11.56 18.25
CA GLU A 59 -8.38 -11.27 18.12
C GLU A 59 -8.15 -9.93 17.41
N PRO A 60 -8.20 -8.78 18.11
CA PRO A 60 -7.97 -7.48 17.51
C PRO A 60 -6.56 -7.35 16.90
N ALA A 61 -5.56 -7.99 17.50
CA ALA A 61 -4.20 -8.00 16.99
C ALA A 61 -4.11 -8.66 15.61
N LEU A 62 -4.86 -9.74 15.38
CA LEU A 62 -4.92 -10.40 14.08
C LEU A 62 -5.54 -9.49 13.03
N ALA A 63 -6.59 -8.75 13.37
CA ALA A 63 -7.19 -7.78 12.45
C ALA A 63 -6.18 -6.71 12.02
N ASN A 64 -5.37 -6.20 12.93
CA ASN A 64 -4.32 -5.25 12.60
C ASN A 64 -3.27 -5.84 11.68
N LEU A 65 -2.84 -7.08 11.91
CA LEU A 65 -1.89 -7.77 11.04
C LEU A 65 -2.43 -7.97 9.63
N VAL A 66 -3.71 -8.30 9.50
CA VAL A 66 -4.38 -8.43 8.20
C VAL A 66 -4.40 -7.11 7.46
N VAL A 67 -4.76 -6.02 8.13
CA VAL A 67 -4.77 -4.68 7.55
C VAL A 67 -3.38 -4.28 7.08
N GLU A 68 -2.36 -4.48 7.90
CA GLU A 68 -0.97 -4.18 7.52
C GLU A 68 -0.52 -4.98 6.31
N ALA A 69 -0.86 -6.26 6.25
CA ALA A 69 -0.51 -7.12 5.12
C ALA A 69 -1.19 -6.68 3.81
N LEU A 70 -2.41 -6.16 3.89
CA LEU A 70 -3.18 -5.71 2.73
C LEU A 70 -2.82 -4.30 2.26
N LEU A 71 -2.16 -3.50 3.10
CA LEU A 71 -1.73 -2.16 2.71
C LEU A 71 -0.78 -2.21 1.52
N ASN A 72 -0.91 -1.21 0.63
CA ASN A 72 -0.04 -1.10 -0.53
C ASN A 72 1.27 -0.42 -0.13
N ASN A 73 2.27 -1.22 0.18
CA ASN A 73 3.60 -0.76 0.58
C ASN A 73 4.60 -0.71 -0.58
N GLU A 74 4.14 -0.78 -1.82
CA GLU A 74 5.01 -0.71 -2.98
C GLU A 74 5.67 0.65 -3.10
N THR A 75 6.98 0.64 -3.20
CA THR A 75 7.76 1.81 -3.56
C THR A 75 8.92 1.39 -4.44
N TYR A 76 9.27 2.23 -5.40
CA TYR A 76 10.40 2.02 -6.31
C TYR A 76 10.86 3.36 -6.87
N PHE A 77 12.08 3.40 -7.39
CA PHE A 77 12.63 4.61 -7.97
C PHE A 77 11.77 5.10 -9.14
N PHE A 78 11.50 6.40 -9.17
CA PHE A 78 10.66 7.05 -10.18
C PHE A 78 9.23 6.51 -10.24
N ARG A 79 8.69 6.11 -9.11
CA ARG A 79 7.33 5.56 -9.00
C ARG A 79 6.28 6.43 -9.68
N ASP A 80 6.32 7.75 -9.42
CA ASP A 80 5.52 8.74 -10.13
C ASP A 80 6.46 9.56 -11.01
N ARG A 81 6.41 9.31 -12.30
CA ARG A 81 7.36 9.91 -13.24
C ARG A 81 7.13 11.40 -13.48
N GLN A 82 5.88 11.82 -13.45
CA GLN A 82 5.50 13.20 -13.75
C GLN A 82 6.21 14.25 -12.91
N PRO A 83 6.33 14.14 -11.57
CA PRO A 83 7.10 15.10 -10.78
C PRO A 83 8.56 15.20 -11.21
N PHE A 84 9.19 14.09 -11.54
CA PHE A 84 10.59 14.08 -11.99
C PHE A 84 10.75 14.74 -13.36
N ASP A 85 9.82 14.51 -14.28
CA ASP A 85 9.83 15.16 -15.58
C ASP A 85 9.65 16.68 -15.43
N LEU A 86 8.76 17.14 -14.56
CA LEU A 86 8.58 18.55 -14.25
C LEU A 86 9.82 19.17 -13.64
N LEU A 87 10.49 18.46 -12.71
CA LEU A 87 11.74 18.91 -12.13
C LEU A 87 12.81 19.13 -13.19
N SER A 88 13.02 18.14 -14.07
CA SER A 88 14.09 18.20 -15.06
C SER A 88 13.83 19.20 -16.18
N THR A 89 12.56 19.38 -16.58
CA THR A 89 12.21 20.21 -17.74
C THR A 89 11.85 21.66 -17.38
N ARG A 90 11.28 21.88 -16.19
CA ARG A 90 10.76 23.21 -15.79
C ARG A 90 11.44 23.79 -14.57
N PHE A 91 11.42 23.07 -13.45
CA PHE A 91 11.80 23.66 -12.17
C PHE A 91 13.30 23.85 -12.01
N LEU A 92 14.10 22.84 -12.30
CA LEU A 92 15.55 22.94 -12.19
C LEU A 92 16.16 23.95 -13.17
N PRO A 93 15.75 23.97 -14.46
CA PRO A 93 16.22 25.01 -15.38
C PRO A 93 15.83 26.41 -14.94
N ALA A 94 14.60 26.63 -14.44
CA ALA A 94 14.14 27.93 -13.96
C ALA A 94 14.93 28.37 -12.73
N LEU A 95 15.18 27.47 -11.78
CA LEU A 95 15.99 27.77 -10.59
C LEU A 95 17.44 28.07 -10.94
N ALA A 96 18.02 27.31 -11.86
CA ALA A 96 19.39 27.55 -12.33
C ALA A 96 19.52 28.97 -12.91
N LYS A 97 18.55 29.40 -13.70
CA LYS A 97 18.51 30.74 -14.27
C LYS A 97 18.36 31.83 -13.20
N LEU A 98 17.47 31.61 -12.20
CA LEU A 98 17.27 32.55 -11.10
C LEU A 98 18.51 32.68 -10.21
N ARG A 99 19.22 31.60 -9.97
CA ARG A 99 20.42 31.57 -9.13
C ARG A 99 21.64 32.14 -9.83
N GLY A 100 21.66 32.20 -11.16
CA GLY A 100 22.72 32.83 -11.94
C GLY A 100 24.11 32.28 -11.59
N ASP A 101 24.99 33.17 -11.11
CA ASP A 101 26.39 32.83 -10.84
C ASP A 101 26.62 32.00 -9.57
N ARG A 102 25.61 31.80 -8.73
CA ARG A 102 25.78 31.09 -7.47
C ARG A 102 26.06 29.58 -7.68
N LYS A 103 25.64 28.99 -8.78
CA LYS A 103 25.87 27.57 -9.16
C LYS A 103 25.57 26.58 -8.03
N MET A 104 24.61 26.89 -7.17
CA MET A 104 24.24 26.08 -6.02
C MET A 104 22.72 26.09 -5.85
N LEU A 105 22.14 24.91 -5.68
CA LEU A 105 20.73 24.71 -5.34
C LEU A 105 20.65 23.93 -4.04
N LYS A 106 19.73 24.35 -3.17
CA LYS A 106 19.40 23.57 -1.96
C LYS A 106 18.08 22.87 -2.21
N ILE A 107 18.06 21.56 -2.01
CA ILE A 107 16.88 20.72 -2.21
C ILE A 107 16.56 20.03 -0.90
N TRP A 108 15.32 20.15 -0.47
CA TRP A 108 14.80 19.43 0.68
C TRP A 108 13.75 18.40 0.21
N SER A 109 14.04 17.12 0.42
CA SER A 109 13.12 16.02 0.15
C SER A 109 12.51 15.58 1.46
N ALA A 110 11.23 15.94 1.67
CA ALA A 110 10.52 15.68 2.90
C ALA A 110 9.41 14.64 2.67
N GLY A 111 9.38 13.60 3.51
CA GLY A 111 8.35 12.56 3.45
C GLY A 111 8.42 11.65 2.24
N CYS A 112 9.60 11.54 1.63
CA CYS A 112 9.80 10.70 0.45
C CYS A 112 10.33 9.32 0.81
#